data_a1e35206c6ec52cb3579b4d3d5e3c6f7
#
_entry.id   a1e35206c6ec52cb3579b4d3d5e3c6f7
#
_cell.length_a   1.000
_cell.length_b   1.000
_cell.length_c   1.000
_cell.angle_alpha   90.00
_cell.angle_beta   90.00
_cell.angle_gamma   90.00
#
_symmetry.space_group_name_H-M   'P 1'
#
loop_
_entity.id
_entity.type
_entity.pdbx_description
1 polymer ?
#
loop_
_entity_poly.entity_id
_entity_poly.type
_entity_poly.pdbx_seq_one_letter_code
_entity_poly.pdbx_strand_id
1 'polypeptide(L)'
;RWHTFRDRESCNHGQWGVRILKREQRLKDEMPAVRKLVLAAVGLHNRFALPAGLPEGMARICHAVRDADKLDILRVMDEHLSGPRPYCPTVVLSLPDDPALHSDKVLDDALAGRVAAYADLKSVNDFRVLLGTWFYDMHFPASRARFVAEGHARRLLTDLPATPAYAAARDHLLRCLDAVPTTEASDACLS
;
A
#
# COMPACT_ATOMS: atom_id res chain seq x y z
N ARG A 1 20.74 3.91 9.48
CA ARG A 1 21.09 2.89 10.50
C ARG A 1 20.50 1.51 10.15
N TRP A 2 19.35 1.44 9.46
CA TRP A 2 18.67 0.18 9.21
C TRP A 2 18.76 -0.29 7.77
N HIS A 3 19.04 0.57 6.79
CA HIS A 3 19.27 0.26 5.37
C HIS A 3 18.34 -0.80 4.75
N THR A 4 17.10 -0.93 5.27
CA THR A 4 16.08 -1.87 4.78
C THR A 4 14.69 -1.34 5.07
N PHE A 5 13.75 -1.58 4.17
CA PHE A 5 12.31 -1.36 4.37
C PHE A 5 11.59 -2.60 4.93
N ARG A 6 12.33 -3.69 5.22
CA ARG A 6 11.75 -4.90 5.80
C ARG A 6 11.67 -4.77 7.32
N ASP A 7 10.51 -4.39 7.84
CA ASP A 7 10.26 -4.26 9.28
C ASP A 7 10.59 -5.53 10.08
N ARG A 8 10.43 -6.71 9.46
CA ARG A 8 10.75 -8.00 10.10
C ARG A 8 12.25 -8.21 10.32
N GLU A 9 13.09 -7.57 9.53
CA GLU A 9 14.56 -7.68 9.58
C GLU A 9 15.19 -6.54 10.41
N SER A 10 14.40 -5.53 10.79
CA SER A 10 14.89 -4.35 11.50
C SER A 10 14.07 -4.03 12.75
N CYS A 11 13.07 -3.21 12.60
CA CYS A 11 12.10 -2.86 13.63
C CYS A 11 10.81 -2.39 12.96
N ASN A 12 9.68 -2.68 13.59
CA ASN A 12 8.42 -2.14 13.14
C ASN A 12 8.43 -0.61 13.26
N HIS A 13 8.47 0.09 12.11
CA HIS A 13 8.63 1.55 12.06
C HIS A 13 7.43 2.29 12.67
N GLY A 14 6.21 1.75 12.59
CA GLY A 14 5.06 2.32 13.28
C GLY A 14 5.21 2.30 14.79
N GLN A 15 5.64 1.16 15.36
CA GLN A 15 5.91 1.04 16.79
C GLN A 15 7.09 1.91 17.23
N TRP A 16 8.11 2.05 16.37
CA TRP A 16 9.25 2.91 16.63
C TRP A 16 8.83 4.39 16.63
N GLY A 17 7.99 4.81 15.69
CA GLY A 17 7.38 6.14 15.66
C GLY A 17 6.65 6.48 16.96
N VAL A 18 5.84 5.55 17.48
CA VAL A 18 5.17 5.70 18.78
C VAL A 18 6.17 5.91 19.91
N ARG A 19 7.28 5.15 19.95
CA ARG A 19 8.32 5.31 20.98
C ARG A 19 8.99 6.68 20.91
N ILE A 20 9.28 7.17 19.69
CA ILE A 20 9.87 8.51 19.47
C ILE A 20 8.90 9.59 19.97
N LEU A 21 7.64 9.55 19.55
CA LEU A 21 6.63 10.54 19.95
C LEU A 21 6.48 10.61 21.48
N LYS A 22 6.51 9.45 22.16
CA LYS A 22 6.46 9.41 23.65
C LYS A 22 7.73 9.91 24.29
N ARG A 23 8.90 9.47 23.84
CA ARG A 23 10.20 9.84 24.40
C ARG A 23 10.46 11.33 24.28
N GLU A 24 10.13 11.90 23.13
CA GLU A 24 10.36 13.32 22.84
C GLU A 24 9.18 14.21 23.26
N GLN A 25 8.16 13.62 23.89
CA GLN A 25 6.98 14.32 24.38
C GLN A 25 6.28 15.21 23.32
N ARG A 26 6.33 14.79 22.03
CA ARG A 26 5.83 15.58 20.90
C ARG A 26 4.32 15.89 20.99
N LEU A 27 3.58 15.12 21.77
CA LEU A 27 2.14 15.27 21.97
C LEU A 27 1.77 15.70 23.40
N LYS A 28 2.72 16.28 24.16
CA LYS A 28 2.51 16.59 25.60
C LYS A 28 1.38 17.59 25.82
N ASP A 29 1.22 18.55 24.91
CA ASP A 29 0.25 19.63 25.00
C ASP A 29 -1.11 19.26 24.36
N GLU A 30 -1.22 18.07 23.77
CA GLU A 30 -2.45 17.57 23.16
C GLU A 30 -3.41 16.98 24.20
N MET A 31 -4.72 17.10 23.94
CA MET A 31 -5.72 16.43 24.76
C MET A 31 -5.50 14.91 24.79
N PRO A 32 -5.75 14.25 25.94
CA PRO A 32 -5.50 12.79 26.06
C PRO A 32 -6.18 11.96 24.98
N ALA A 33 -7.39 12.33 24.56
CA ALA A 33 -8.11 11.65 23.49
C ALA A 33 -7.41 11.78 22.12
N VAL A 34 -6.94 12.99 21.77
CA VAL A 34 -6.19 13.25 20.54
C VAL A 34 -4.88 12.50 20.56
N ARG A 35 -4.15 12.57 21.66
CA ARG A 35 -2.88 11.83 21.87
C ARG A 35 -3.06 10.34 21.63
N LYS A 36 -4.14 9.74 22.18
CA LYS A 36 -4.46 8.32 21.99
C LYS A 36 -4.73 7.98 20.53
N LEU A 37 -5.48 8.82 19.80
CA LEU A 37 -5.77 8.64 18.38
C LEU A 37 -4.51 8.70 17.52
N VAL A 38 -3.65 9.71 17.72
CA VAL A 38 -2.40 9.87 16.96
C VAL A 38 -1.46 8.68 17.21
N LEU A 39 -1.29 8.27 18.45
CA LEU A 39 -0.43 7.12 18.77
C LEU A 39 -0.98 5.81 18.19
N ALA A 40 -2.30 5.62 18.16
CA ALA A 40 -2.91 4.46 17.52
C ALA A 40 -2.71 4.49 16.00
N ALA A 41 -2.99 5.62 15.35
CA ALA A 41 -2.79 5.78 13.91
C ALA A 41 -1.34 5.50 13.50
N VAL A 42 -0.36 6.12 14.18
CA VAL A 42 1.07 5.90 13.92
C VAL A 42 1.49 4.46 14.21
N GLY A 43 1.00 3.85 15.29
CA GLY A 43 1.42 2.51 15.69
C GLY A 43 0.79 1.36 14.90
N LEU A 44 -0.31 1.62 14.18
CA LEU A 44 -1.10 0.60 13.49
C LEU A 44 -1.10 0.74 11.96
N HIS A 45 -0.54 1.83 11.39
CA HIS A 45 -0.65 2.09 9.95
C HIS A 45 -0.05 0.98 9.08
N ASN A 46 1.06 0.40 9.51
CA ASN A 46 1.79 -0.65 8.77
C ASN A 46 1.36 -2.09 9.12
N ARG A 47 0.27 -2.28 9.89
CA ARG A 47 -0.24 -3.63 10.16
C ARG A 47 -1.05 -4.15 8.98
N PHE A 48 -0.94 -5.45 8.69
CA PHE A 48 -1.75 -6.10 7.66
C PHE A 48 -3.25 -5.95 7.93
N ALA A 49 -3.68 -6.12 9.19
CA ALA A 49 -5.05 -5.88 9.62
C ALA A 49 -5.07 -5.11 10.95
N LEU A 50 -6.10 -4.27 11.13
CA LEU A 50 -6.33 -3.60 12.40
C LEU A 50 -6.81 -4.61 13.46
N PRO A 51 -6.45 -4.42 14.75
CA PRO A 51 -6.98 -5.24 15.82
C PRO A 51 -8.50 -5.16 15.91
N ALA A 52 -9.14 -6.29 16.20
CA ALA A 52 -10.56 -6.33 16.51
C ALA A 52 -10.88 -5.52 17.79
N GLY A 53 -12.08 -4.91 17.84
CA GLY A 53 -12.56 -4.21 19.03
C GLY A 53 -12.00 -2.78 19.22
N LEU A 54 -11.35 -2.21 18.20
CA LEU A 54 -11.04 -0.78 18.23
C LEU A 54 -12.33 0.05 18.26
N PRO A 55 -12.41 1.13 19.07
CA PRO A 55 -13.51 2.08 18.99
C PRO A 55 -13.68 2.61 17.57
N GLU A 56 -14.92 2.73 17.10
CA GLU A 56 -15.24 3.09 15.71
C GLU A 56 -14.48 4.34 15.22
N GLY A 57 -14.52 5.44 15.99
CA GLY A 57 -13.81 6.67 15.64
C GLY A 57 -12.29 6.47 15.51
N MET A 58 -11.69 5.61 16.34
CA MET A 58 -10.27 5.28 16.27
C MET A 58 -9.97 4.41 15.05
N ALA A 59 -10.78 3.39 14.79
CA ALA A 59 -10.64 2.53 13.62
C ALA A 59 -10.72 3.36 12.34
N ARG A 60 -11.68 4.28 12.26
CA ARG A 60 -11.86 5.18 11.11
C ARG A 60 -10.61 6.04 10.83
N ILE A 61 -10.00 6.63 11.86
CA ILE A 61 -8.75 7.40 11.71
C ILE A 61 -7.60 6.48 11.28
N CYS A 62 -7.47 5.30 11.89
CA CYS A 62 -6.44 4.34 11.48
C CYS A 62 -6.60 3.92 10.02
N HIS A 63 -7.82 3.66 9.55
CA HIS A 63 -8.08 3.35 8.14
C HIS A 63 -7.73 4.52 7.22
N ALA A 64 -8.05 5.76 7.59
CA ALA A 64 -7.71 6.93 6.79
C ALA A 64 -6.19 7.07 6.60
N VAL A 65 -5.41 6.88 7.67
CA VAL A 65 -3.95 6.92 7.60
C VAL A 65 -3.39 5.76 6.78
N ARG A 66 -3.95 4.55 6.91
CA ARG A 66 -3.55 3.38 6.12
C ARG A 66 -3.81 3.55 4.63
N ASP A 67 -4.97 4.09 4.27
CA ASP A 67 -5.31 4.37 2.87
C ASP A 67 -4.36 5.43 2.29
N ALA A 68 -4.10 6.52 3.03
CA ALA A 68 -3.19 7.58 2.61
C ALA A 68 -1.75 7.08 2.44
N ASP A 69 -1.26 6.26 3.37
CA ASP A 69 0.08 5.63 3.31
C ASP A 69 0.23 4.76 2.06
N LYS A 70 -0.77 3.90 1.76
CA LYS A 70 -0.76 3.08 0.55
C LYS A 70 -0.76 3.90 -0.73
N LEU A 71 -1.54 4.98 -0.79
CA LEU A 71 -1.58 5.87 -1.95
C LEU A 71 -0.23 6.54 -2.18
N ASP A 72 0.44 7.03 -1.12
CA ASP A 72 1.76 7.65 -1.25
C ASP A 72 2.84 6.62 -1.62
N ILE A 73 2.84 5.44 -1.00
CA ILE A 73 3.78 4.37 -1.37
C ILE A 73 3.56 3.96 -2.83
N LEU A 74 2.32 3.83 -3.28
CA LEU A 74 2.01 3.46 -4.66
C LEU A 74 2.59 4.48 -5.66
N ARG A 75 2.46 5.77 -5.37
CA ARG A 75 3.06 6.86 -6.16
C ARG A 75 4.59 6.73 -6.20
N VAL A 76 5.22 6.60 -5.03
CA VAL A 76 6.69 6.49 -4.92
C VAL A 76 7.20 5.25 -5.65
N MET A 77 6.50 4.12 -5.53
CA MET A 77 6.87 2.87 -6.19
C MET A 77 6.70 2.95 -7.71
N ASP A 78 5.63 3.59 -8.20
CA ASP A 78 5.44 3.82 -9.63
C ASP A 78 6.58 4.69 -10.19
N GLU A 79 6.90 5.81 -9.55
CA GLU A 79 8.02 6.68 -9.95
C GLU A 79 9.35 5.91 -9.99
N HIS A 80 9.61 5.06 -8.99
CA HIS A 80 10.84 4.29 -8.90
C HIS A 80 10.92 3.16 -9.94
N LEU A 81 9.85 2.40 -10.10
CA LEU A 81 9.81 1.24 -11.00
C LEU A 81 9.60 1.61 -12.47
N SER A 82 9.19 2.84 -12.77
CA SER A 82 9.20 3.43 -14.12
C SER A 82 10.54 4.10 -14.47
N GLY A 83 11.46 4.19 -13.51
CA GLY A 83 12.78 4.77 -13.68
C GLY A 83 13.81 3.80 -14.29
N PRO A 84 15.06 4.26 -14.41
CA PRO A 84 16.13 3.47 -15.00
C PRO A 84 16.51 2.27 -14.13
N ARG A 85 16.93 1.18 -14.80
CA ARG A 85 17.49 -0.02 -14.16
C ARG A 85 19.02 0.11 -14.02
N PRO A 86 19.66 -0.58 -13.05
CA PRO A 86 19.05 -1.45 -12.05
C PRO A 86 18.32 -0.66 -10.96
N TYR A 87 17.24 -1.23 -10.42
CA TYR A 87 16.52 -0.64 -9.31
C TYR A 87 17.32 -0.63 -8.01
N CYS A 88 17.06 0.35 -7.13
CA CYS A 88 17.68 0.39 -5.80
C CYS A 88 17.25 -0.87 -4.99
N PRO A 89 18.19 -1.73 -4.57
CA PRO A 89 17.87 -2.98 -3.88
C PRO A 89 17.03 -2.77 -2.61
N THR A 90 17.28 -1.71 -1.87
CA THR A 90 16.52 -1.39 -0.65
C THR A 90 15.05 -1.14 -0.97
N VAL A 91 14.75 -0.41 -2.05
CA VAL A 91 13.38 -0.06 -2.45
C VAL A 91 12.63 -1.29 -2.94
N VAL A 92 13.27 -2.12 -3.76
CA VAL A 92 12.65 -3.34 -4.31
C VAL A 92 12.85 -4.56 -3.39
N LEU A 93 13.16 -4.36 -2.12
CA LEU A 93 13.31 -5.42 -1.11
C LEU A 93 14.35 -6.49 -1.50
N SER A 94 15.37 -6.11 -2.26
CA SER A 94 16.38 -7.02 -2.84
C SER A 94 15.78 -8.14 -3.70
N LEU A 95 14.57 -7.96 -4.21
CA LEU A 95 13.93 -8.89 -5.12
C LEU A 95 14.62 -8.85 -6.49
N PRO A 96 14.81 -10.02 -7.16
CA PRO A 96 15.35 -10.05 -8.50
C PRO A 96 14.39 -9.44 -9.52
N ASP A 97 14.93 -8.70 -10.48
CA ASP A 97 14.20 -8.19 -11.65
C ASP A 97 14.29 -9.23 -12.79
N ASP A 98 13.62 -10.36 -12.58
CA ASP A 98 13.61 -11.48 -13.52
C ASP A 98 12.16 -11.71 -14.03
N PRO A 99 11.91 -11.57 -15.34
CA PRO A 99 10.58 -11.74 -15.92
C PRO A 99 10.09 -13.20 -15.91
N ALA A 100 10.98 -14.17 -15.76
CA ALA A 100 10.63 -15.59 -15.71
C ALA A 100 10.24 -16.05 -14.29
N LEU A 101 10.65 -15.28 -13.27
CA LEU A 101 10.41 -15.63 -11.87
C LEU A 101 9.09 -15.02 -11.38
N HIS A 102 8.18 -15.88 -10.92
CA HIS A 102 6.90 -15.45 -10.34
C HIS A 102 6.49 -16.31 -9.14
N SER A 103 5.56 -15.81 -8.38
CA SER A 103 4.93 -16.51 -7.26
C SER A 103 3.48 -16.83 -7.60
N ASP A 104 3.15 -18.12 -7.75
CA ASP A 104 1.77 -18.56 -7.98
C ASP A 104 0.83 -18.04 -6.87
N LYS A 105 1.33 -18.03 -5.63
CA LYS A 105 0.55 -17.54 -4.48
C LYS A 105 0.16 -16.08 -4.62
N VAL A 106 1.04 -15.22 -5.11
CA VAL A 106 0.75 -13.79 -5.35
C VAL A 106 -0.28 -13.64 -6.47
N LEU A 107 -0.14 -14.42 -7.54
CA LEU A 107 -1.06 -14.40 -8.68
C LEU A 107 -2.44 -14.93 -8.28
N ASP A 108 -2.51 -16.02 -7.51
CA ASP A 108 -3.76 -16.58 -6.99
C ASP A 108 -4.49 -15.61 -6.05
N ASP A 109 -3.77 -14.90 -5.18
CA ASP A 109 -4.36 -13.90 -4.31
C ASP A 109 -4.95 -12.74 -5.12
N ALA A 110 -4.24 -12.27 -6.15
CA ALA A 110 -4.73 -11.25 -7.05
C ALA A 110 -6.03 -11.67 -7.76
N LEU A 111 -6.07 -12.88 -8.31
CA LEU A 111 -7.24 -13.45 -8.99
C LEU A 111 -8.44 -13.68 -8.05
N ALA A 112 -8.15 -13.99 -6.78
CA ALA A 112 -9.18 -14.23 -5.76
C ALA A 112 -9.66 -12.93 -5.06
N GLY A 113 -9.24 -11.76 -5.49
CA GLY A 113 -9.61 -10.49 -4.87
C GLY A 113 -9.05 -10.29 -3.47
N ARG A 114 -7.89 -10.88 -3.18
CA ARG A 114 -7.19 -10.76 -1.90
C ARG A 114 -5.91 -9.94 -2.02
N VAL A 115 -5.53 -9.30 -0.94
CA VAL A 115 -4.22 -8.63 -0.86
C VAL A 115 -3.12 -9.68 -0.75
N ALA A 116 -2.16 -9.64 -1.67
CA ALA A 116 -0.97 -10.48 -1.61
C ALA A 116 -0.06 -10.09 -0.43
N ALA A 117 0.73 -11.05 0.06
CA ALA A 117 1.61 -10.81 1.19
C ALA A 117 3.07 -10.61 0.75
N TYR A 118 3.78 -9.70 1.42
CA TYR A 118 5.21 -9.47 1.18
C TYR A 118 6.08 -10.71 1.32
N ALA A 119 5.66 -11.66 2.17
CA ALA A 119 6.41 -12.90 2.40
C ALA A 119 6.38 -13.85 1.19
N ASP A 120 5.43 -13.68 0.28
CA ASP A 120 5.20 -14.55 -0.86
C ASP A 120 5.89 -14.02 -2.13
N LEU A 121 6.50 -12.83 -2.09
CA LEU A 121 7.17 -12.21 -3.23
C LEU A 121 8.45 -12.98 -3.61
N LYS A 122 8.63 -13.24 -4.91
CA LYS A 122 9.82 -13.85 -5.50
C LYS A 122 10.55 -12.92 -6.48
N SER A 123 9.84 -11.91 -7.02
CA SER A 123 10.39 -10.99 -8.03
C SER A 123 9.86 -9.56 -7.86
N VAL A 124 10.49 -8.61 -8.53
CA VAL A 124 9.99 -7.23 -8.65
C VAL A 124 8.63 -7.21 -9.33
N ASN A 125 8.35 -8.12 -10.24
CA ASN A 125 7.06 -8.20 -10.92
C ASN A 125 5.94 -8.70 -9.98
N ASP A 126 6.23 -9.63 -9.08
CA ASP A 126 5.29 -9.98 -8.00
C ASP A 126 4.99 -8.77 -7.11
N PHE A 127 6.00 -7.93 -6.86
CA PHE A 127 5.81 -6.71 -6.09
C PHE A 127 4.87 -5.72 -6.81
N ARG A 128 4.97 -5.57 -8.14
CA ARG A 128 4.02 -4.80 -8.95
C ARG A 128 2.59 -5.34 -8.80
N VAL A 129 2.41 -6.66 -8.84
CA VAL A 129 1.10 -7.32 -8.63
C VAL A 129 0.60 -7.05 -7.22
N LEU A 130 1.43 -7.23 -6.18
CA LEU A 130 1.06 -6.94 -4.79
C LEU A 130 0.54 -5.51 -4.64
N LEU A 131 1.25 -4.52 -5.20
CA LEU A 131 0.84 -3.12 -5.16
C LEU A 131 -0.53 -2.91 -5.82
N GLY A 132 -0.81 -3.59 -6.93
CA GLY A 132 -2.13 -3.61 -7.57
C GLY A 132 -3.23 -4.20 -6.66
N THR A 133 -2.91 -5.25 -5.88
CA THR A 133 -3.88 -5.89 -4.96
C THR A 133 -4.27 -4.99 -3.77
N TRP A 134 -3.52 -3.93 -3.47
CA TRP A 134 -3.89 -2.99 -2.42
C TRP A 134 -5.24 -2.32 -2.65
N PHE A 135 -5.71 -2.28 -3.90
CA PHE A 135 -7.06 -1.86 -4.25
C PHE A 135 -8.14 -2.56 -3.40
N TYR A 136 -7.96 -3.84 -3.10
CA TYR A 136 -8.92 -4.63 -2.31
C TYR A 136 -8.98 -4.22 -0.83
N ASP A 137 -7.92 -3.60 -0.29
CA ASP A 137 -7.84 -3.16 1.10
C ASP A 137 -8.02 -1.63 1.28
N MET A 138 -8.40 -0.91 0.22
CA MET A 138 -8.83 0.49 0.35
C MET A 138 -10.16 0.56 1.09
N HIS A 139 -10.13 1.20 2.26
CA HIS A 139 -11.30 1.22 3.15
C HIS A 139 -12.35 2.23 2.70
N PHE A 140 -11.93 3.45 2.33
CA PHE A 140 -12.88 4.51 1.95
C PHE A 140 -13.14 4.53 0.45
N PRO A 141 -14.42 4.76 0.03
CA PRO A 141 -14.75 4.93 -1.38
C PRO A 141 -13.92 6.03 -2.07
N ALA A 142 -13.68 7.15 -1.38
CA ALA A 142 -12.85 8.25 -1.89
C ALA A 142 -11.40 7.83 -2.10
N SER A 143 -10.82 7.04 -1.18
CA SER A 143 -9.46 6.50 -1.35
C SER A 143 -9.39 5.53 -2.52
N ARG A 144 -10.43 4.70 -2.71
CA ARG A 144 -10.52 3.76 -3.84
C ARG A 144 -10.63 4.50 -5.17
N ALA A 145 -11.46 5.53 -5.23
CA ALA A 145 -11.58 6.39 -6.42
C ALA A 145 -10.23 7.06 -6.75
N ARG A 146 -9.54 7.58 -5.75
CA ARG A 146 -8.23 8.20 -5.91
C ARG A 146 -7.15 7.21 -6.37
N PHE A 147 -7.14 5.99 -5.82
CA PHE A 147 -6.25 4.90 -6.23
C PHE A 147 -6.35 4.63 -7.75
N VAL A 148 -7.56 4.67 -8.29
CA VAL A 148 -7.80 4.49 -9.71
C VAL A 148 -7.45 5.74 -10.52
N ALA A 149 -7.89 6.92 -10.07
CA ALA A 149 -7.75 8.18 -10.81
C ALA A 149 -6.29 8.60 -11.01
N GLU A 150 -5.40 8.35 -10.03
CA GLU A 150 -3.97 8.68 -10.12
C GLU A 150 -3.20 7.78 -11.11
N GLY A 151 -3.74 6.61 -11.45
CA GLY A 151 -3.23 5.74 -12.50
C GLY A 151 -1.92 5.00 -12.16
N HIS A 152 -1.36 5.17 -10.98
CA HIS A 152 -0.10 4.53 -10.57
C HIS A 152 -0.17 3.01 -10.64
N ALA A 153 -1.21 2.40 -10.06
CA ALA A 153 -1.40 0.96 -10.11
C ALA A 153 -1.56 0.45 -11.55
N ARG A 154 -2.30 1.20 -12.38
CA ARG A 154 -2.49 0.85 -13.79
C ARG A 154 -1.16 0.80 -14.53
N ARG A 155 -0.29 1.81 -14.37
CA ARG A 155 1.05 1.81 -14.98
C ARG A 155 1.87 0.62 -14.54
N LEU A 156 1.96 0.37 -13.22
CA LEU A 156 2.70 -0.77 -12.68
C LEU A 156 2.22 -2.12 -13.23
N LEU A 157 0.90 -2.30 -13.39
CA LEU A 157 0.31 -3.52 -13.94
C LEU A 157 0.53 -3.64 -15.46
N THR A 158 0.48 -2.53 -16.19
CA THR A 158 0.72 -2.50 -17.64
C THR A 158 2.17 -2.85 -17.98
N ASP A 159 3.11 -2.46 -17.11
CA ASP A 159 4.55 -2.73 -17.25
C ASP A 159 4.97 -4.15 -16.85
N LEU A 160 4.01 -5.01 -16.45
CA LEU A 160 4.30 -6.42 -16.18
C LEU A 160 4.75 -7.14 -17.48
N PRO A 161 5.67 -8.10 -17.38
CA PRO A 161 6.11 -8.87 -18.53
C PRO A 161 4.94 -9.53 -19.27
N ALA A 162 5.02 -9.55 -20.61
CA ALA A 162 4.03 -10.19 -21.46
C ALA A 162 4.17 -11.72 -21.45
N THR A 163 4.22 -12.31 -20.26
CA THR A 163 4.28 -13.76 -20.06
C THR A 163 2.92 -14.31 -19.69
N PRO A 164 2.60 -15.58 -20.05
CA PRO A 164 1.33 -16.20 -19.67
C PRO A 164 1.06 -16.19 -18.16
N ALA A 165 2.12 -16.28 -17.34
CA ALA A 165 2.01 -16.29 -15.89
C ALA A 165 1.34 -15.01 -15.35
N TYR A 166 1.77 -13.83 -15.82
CA TYR A 166 1.21 -12.55 -15.35
C TYR A 166 -0.07 -12.12 -16.06
N ALA A 167 -0.38 -12.66 -17.25
CA ALA A 167 -1.48 -12.18 -18.09
C ALA A 167 -2.83 -12.19 -17.37
N ALA A 168 -3.20 -13.32 -16.76
CA ALA A 168 -4.50 -13.48 -16.10
C ALA A 168 -4.67 -12.52 -14.90
N ALA A 169 -3.66 -12.42 -14.05
CA ALA A 169 -3.68 -11.53 -12.88
C ALA A 169 -3.70 -10.05 -13.29
N ARG A 170 -2.87 -9.66 -14.27
CA ARG A 170 -2.86 -8.31 -14.84
C ARG A 170 -4.25 -7.92 -15.37
N ASP A 171 -4.82 -8.75 -16.26
CA ASP A 171 -6.08 -8.45 -16.90
C ASP A 171 -7.25 -8.43 -15.91
N HIS A 172 -7.20 -9.29 -14.87
CA HIS A 172 -8.17 -9.26 -13.78
C HIS A 172 -8.09 -7.97 -12.99
N LEU A 173 -6.90 -7.59 -12.52
CA LEU A 173 -6.70 -6.36 -11.74
C LEU A 173 -7.07 -5.11 -12.54
N LEU A 174 -6.70 -5.03 -13.82
CA LEU A 174 -7.07 -3.91 -14.69
C LEU A 174 -8.60 -3.78 -14.83
N ARG A 175 -9.33 -4.90 -15.03
CA ARG A 175 -10.80 -4.89 -15.04
C ARG A 175 -11.38 -4.42 -13.69
N CYS A 176 -10.79 -4.80 -12.55
CA CYS A 176 -11.23 -4.32 -11.25
C CYS A 176 -11.07 -2.80 -11.10
N LEU A 177 -9.97 -2.23 -11.63
CA LEU A 177 -9.76 -0.79 -11.66
C LEU A 177 -10.76 -0.08 -12.58
N ASP A 178 -11.08 -0.67 -13.75
CA ASP A 178 -12.03 -0.10 -14.70
C ASP A 178 -13.48 -0.11 -14.20
N ALA A 179 -13.81 -1.02 -13.30
CA ALA A 179 -15.16 -1.15 -12.72
C ALA A 179 -15.49 -0.06 -11.68
N VAL A 180 -14.51 0.73 -11.24
CA VAL A 180 -14.75 1.85 -10.30
C VAL A 180 -15.26 3.05 -11.09
N PRO A 181 -16.47 3.57 -10.76
CA PRO A 181 -16.95 4.80 -11.38
C PRO A 181 -15.93 5.93 -11.10
N THR A 182 -15.38 6.50 -12.14
CA THR A 182 -14.67 7.78 -12.03
C THR A 182 -15.72 8.83 -11.70
N THR A 183 -15.78 9.22 -10.45
CA THR A 183 -16.53 10.43 -10.06
C THR A 183 -15.75 11.56 -10.72
N GLU A 184 -16.20 12.03 -11.87
CA GLU A 184 -15.81 13.35 -12.34
C GLU A 184 -16.07 14.28 -11.17
N ALA A 185 -15.04 15.00 -10.74
CA ALA A 185 -15.15 15.97 -9.66
C ALA A 185 -16.31 16.90 -10.03
N SER A 186 -17.42 16.76 -9.31
CA SER A 186 -18.48 17.75 -9.31
C SER A 186 -17.90 18.99 -8.63
N ASP A 187 -17.21 19.80 -9.41
CA ASP A 187 -16.89 21.21 -9.11
C ASP A 187 -18.16 22.06 -9.18
N ALA A 188 -19.16 21.68 -8.40
CA ALA A 188 -20.37 22.46 -8.27
C ALA A 188 -20.87 22.36 -6.84
N CYS A 189 -20.26 23.07 -5.92
CA CYS A 189 -20.92 23.68 -4.76
C CYS A 189 -19.91 24.37 -3.83
N LEU A 190 -19.36 25.50 -4.28
CA LEU A 190 -18.93 26.61 -3.41
C LEU A 190 -19.20 27.91 -4.18
N SER A 191 -20.46 28.28 -4.25
CA SER A 191 -20.93 29.63 -4.53
C SER A 191 -21.82 30.09 -3.39
#